data_9492ffff7274ffea1004d294dbb81d1e
#
_entry.id   9492ffff7274ffea1004d294dbb81d1e
#
_cell.length_a   1.000
_cell.length_b   1.000
_cell.length_c   1.000
_cell.angle_alpha   90.00
_cell.angle_beta   90.00
_cell.angle_gamma   90.00
#
_symmetry.space_group_name_H-M   'P 1'
#
loop_
_entity.id
_entity.type
_entity.pdbx_description
1 polymer ?
#
loop_
_entity_poly.entity_id
_entity_poly.type
_entity_poly.pdbx_seq_one_letter_code
_entity_poly.pdbx_strand_id
1 'polypeptide(L)'
;YWMEEGLTGQYYQHFDQMKLKGDVKEFFIEDYILWMTKESTGVQRLDKDVRGIFWRNMPFPKTLKEELRKRSLVYDELCKKDANREMSDGY
;
A
#
# COMPACT_ATOMS: atom_id res chain seq x y z
N TYR A 1 -8.57 -18.09 -6.88
CA TYR A 1 -7.13 -17.81 -6.98
C TYR A 1 -6.82 -16.53 -7.73
N TRP A 2 -7.71 -16.13 -8.64
CA TRP A 2 -7.58 -14.83 -9.27
C TRP A 2 -7.66 -13.70 -8.25
N MET A 3 -8.26 -13.96 -7.10
CA MET A 3 -8.30 -13.00 -6.01
C MET A 3 -6.94 -12.81 -5.35
N GLU A 4 -6.02 -13.75 -5.57
CA GLU A 4 -4.69 -13.67 -4.97
C GLU A 4 -3.81 -12.60 -5.60
N GLU A 5 -4.19 -12.07 -6.76
CA GLU A 5 -3.42 -11.03 -7.43
C GLU A 5 -3.83 -9.63 -7.00
N GLY A 6 -4.94 -9.49 -6.29
CA GLY A 6 -5.42 -8.20 -5.84
C GLY A 6 -4.91 -7.82 -4.46
N LEU A 7 -5.50 -6.77 -3.92
CA LEU A 7 -5.14 -6.26 -2.59
C LEU A 7 -5.21 -7.34 -1.52
N THR A 8 -6.33 -8.04 -1.46
CA THR A 8 -6.57 -9.05 -0.44
C THR A 8 -5.55 -10.18 -0.55
N GLY A 9 -5.30 -10.66 -1.76
CA GLY A 9 -4.36 -11.74 -1.97
C GLY A 9 -2.95 -11.38 -1.57
N GLN A 10 -2.49 -10.21 -1.99
CA GLN A 10 -1.15 -9.74 -1.65
C GLN A 10 -1.00 -9.52 -0.14
N TYR A 11 -2.03 -8.98 0.49
CA TYR A 11 -2.00 -8.76 1.93
C TYR A 11 -1.93 -10.09 2.69
N TYR A 12 -2.72 -11.07 2.27
CA TYR A 12 -2.75 -12.38 2.91
C TYR A 12 -1.42 -13.10 2.74
N GLN A 13 -0.80 -13.00 1.56
CA GLN A 13 0.52 -13.58 1.32
C GLN A 13 1.57 -12.94 2.23
N HIS A 14 1.54 -11.62 2.37
CA HIS A 14 2.46 -10.92 3.23
C HIS A 14 2.29 -11.35 4.69
N PHE A 15 1.05 -11.42 5.14
CA PHE A 15 0.73 -11.85 6.50
C PHE A 15 1.28 -13.25 6.78
N ASP A 16 1.10 -14.16 5.83
CA ASP A 16 1.56 -15.52 5.94
C ASP A 16 3.09 -15.61 5.94
N GLN A 17 3.74 -14.85 5.07
CA GLN A 17 5.21 -14.81 5.00
C GLN A 17 5.83 -14.29 6.29
N MET A 18 5.20 -13.33 6.92
CA MET A 18 5.68 -12.77 8.19
C MET A 18 5.36 -13.64 9.38
N LYS A 19 4.56 -14.68 9.18
CA LYS A 19 4.16 -15.64 10.23
C LYS A 19 3.54 -14.93 11.43
N LEU A 20 2.74 -13.95 11.16
CA LEU A 20 2.04 -13.20 12.20
C LEU A 20 0.95 -14.07 12.82
N LYS A 21 0.71 -13.87 14.10
CA LYS A 21 -0.33 -14.59 14.83
C LYS A 21 -1.58 -13.75 14.90
N GLY A 22 -2.73 -14.42 14.82
CA GLY A 22 -4.02 -13.76 14.94
C GLY A 22 -4.85 -13.92 13.69
N ASP A 23 -5.97 -13.22 13.65
CA ASP A 23 -6.90 -13.28 12.54
C ASP A 23 -6.50 -12.27 11.47
N VAL A 24 -6.09 -12.77 10.31
CA VAL A 24 -5.65 -11.93 9.21
C VAL A 24 -6.74 -10.94 8.78
N LYS A 25 -8.00 -11.32 8.88
CA LYS A 25 -9.11 -10.43 8.50
C LYS A 25 -9.19 -9.21 9.40
N GLU A 26 -8.98 -9.40 10.69
CA GLU A 26 -9.00 -8.30 11.65
C GLU A 26 -7.82 -7.34 11.38
N PHE A 27 -6.64 -7.89 11.15
CA PHE A 27 -5.48 -7.07 10.81
C PHE A 27 -5.68 -6.31 9.50
N PHE A 28 -6.27 -6.96 8.51
CA PHE A 28 -6.55 -6.33 7.24
C PHE A 28 -7.51 -5.15 7.40
N ILE A 29 -8.57 -5.33 8.17
CA ILE A 29 -9.55 -4.27 8.41
C ILE A 29 -8.91 -3.09 9.14
N GLU A 30 -8.10 -3.35 10.15
CA GLU A 30 -7.39 -2.30 10.88
C GLU A 30 -6.46 -1.53 9.95
N ASP A 31 -5.69 -2.24 9.14
CA ASP A 31 -4.76 -1.59 8.22
C ASP A 31 -5.50 -0.82 7.13
N TYR A 32 -6.63 -1.34 6.67
CA TYR A 32 -7.48 -0.64 5.72
C TYR A 32 -7.95 0.71 6.30
N ILE A 33 -8.41 0.68 7.54
CA ILE A 33 -8.85 1.91 8.21
C ILE A 33 -7.69 2.89 8.36
N LEU A 34 -6.52 2.40 8.74
CA LEU A 34 -5.33 3.23 8.86
C LEU A 34 -4.93 3.84 7.52
N TRP A 35 -5.06 3.06 6.43
CA TRP A 35 -4.78 3.55 5.09
C TRP A 35 -5.70 4.73 4.74
N MET A 36 -6.99 4.57 5.01
CA MET A 36 -7.99 5.58 4.65
C MET A 36 -7.97 6.80 5.55
N THR A 37 -7.59 6.65 6.82
CA THR A 37 -7.72 7.73 7.80
C THR A 37 -6.39 8.38 8.19
N LYS A 38 -5.31 7.62 8.19
CA LYS A 38 -4.00 8.12 8.63
C LYS A 38 -3.04 8.31 7.48
N GLU A 39 -2.81 7.28 6.70
CA GLU A 39 -1.88 7.38 5.58
C GLU A 39 -2.33 8.44 4.58
N SER A 40 -3.63 8.60 4.38
CA SER A 40 -4.16 9.63 3.48
C SER A 40 -3.86 11.05 3.95
N THR A 41 -3.55 11.22 5.22
CA THR A 41 -3.18 12.53 5.78
C THR A 41 -1.67 12.68 5.97
N GLY A 42 -0.91 11.69 5.57
CA GLY A 42 0.55 11.72 5.71
C GLY A 42 1.05 11.15 7.03
N VAL A 43 0.18 10.58 7.86
CA VAL A 43 0.56 9.95 9.12
C VAL A 43 0.88 8.48 8.84
N GLN A 44 2.15 8.13 8.98
CA GLN A 44 2.64 6.79 8.66
C GLN A 44 2.41 5.83 9.81
N ARG A 45 1.40 4.99 9.67
CA ARG A 45 1.02 4.00 10.67
C ARG A 45 1.17 2.57 10.20
N LEU A 46 1.27 2.37 8.89
CA LEU A 46 1.39 1.04 8.33
C LEU A 46 2.84 0.60 8.22
N ASP A 47 3.04 -0.70 8.27
CA ASP A 47 4.32 -1.29 7.93
C ASP A 47 4.68 -0.96 6.48
N LYS A 48 5.97 -0.86 6.20
CA LYS A 48 6.48 -0.48 4.88
C LYS A 48 5.91 -1.35 3.76
N ASP A 49 5.92 -2.67 3.97
CA ASP A 49 5.47 -3.60 2.95
C ASP A 49 3.96 -3.52 2.75
N VAL A 50 3.22 -3.37 3.85
CA VAL A 50 1.76 -3.21 3.80
C VAL A 50 1.40 -1.91 3.08
N ARG A 51 2.12 -0.84 3.37
CA ARG A 51 1.91 0.44 2.68
C ARG A 51 2.07 0.29 1.18
N GLY A 52 3.11 -0.42 0.75
CA GLY A 52 3.33 -0.69 -0.66
C GLY A 52 2.21 -1.48 -1.31
N ILE A 53 1.67 -2.46 -0.59
CA ILE A 53 0.55 -3.26 -1.10
C ILE A 53 -0.69 -2.39 -1.33
N PHE A 54 -1.03 -1.56 -0.34
CA PHE A 54 -2.18 -0.65 -0.49
C PHE A 54 -1.94 0.39 -1.57
N TRP A 55 -0.72 0.91 -1.65
CA TRP A 55 -0.38 1.92 -2.66
C TRP A 55 -0.58 1.38 -4.08
N ARG A 56 -0.18 0.14 -4.34
CA ARG A 56 -0.30 -0.46 -5.67
C ARG A 56 -1.74 -0.84 -6.02
N ASN A 57 -2.49 -1.34 -5.04
CA ASN A 57 -3.79 -1.95 -5.31
C ASN A 57 -4.97 -1.04 -5.00
N MET A 58 -4.75 -0.03 -4.18
CA MET A 58 -5.79 0.89 -3.77
C MET A 58 -5.20 2.29 -3.69
N PRO A 59 -4.71 2.81 -4.83
CA PRO A 59 -3.96 4.05 -4.85
C PRO A 59 -4.81 5.27 -4.51
N PHE A 60 -4.17 6.26 -3.93
CA PHE A 60 -4.78 7.56 -3.73
C PHE A 60 -4.91 8.30 -5.05
N PRO A 61 -5.82 9.29 -5.12
CA PRO A 61 -5.89 10.17 -6.29
C PRO A 61 -4.55 10.86 -6.54
N LYS A 62 -4.30 11.19 -7.80
CA LYS A 62 -3.03 11.79 -8.21
C LYS A 62 -2.69 13.06 -7.43
N THR A 63 -3.69 13.91 -7.17
CA THR A 63 -3.48 15.14 -6.43
C THR A 63 -3.00 14.86 -4.99
N LEU A 64 -3.57 13.86 -4.36
CA LEU A 64 -3.17 13.48 -3.01
C LEU A 64 -1.77 12.88 -3.00
N LYS A 65 -1.44 12.06 -3.99
CA LYS A 65 -0.10 11.51 -4.13
C LYS A 65 0.95 12.61 -4.22
N GLU A 66 0.66 13.65 -4.99
CA GLU A 66 1.57 14.78 -5.14
C GLU A 66 1.79 15.52 -3.83
N GLU A 67 0.76 15.69 -3.04
CA GLU A 67 0.90 16.32 -1.73
C GLU A 67 1.70 15.46 -0.76
N LEU A 68 1.44 14.17 -0.75
CA LEU A 68 2.12 13.24 0.15
C LEU A 68 3.61 13.16 -0.17
N ARG A 69 3.97 13.11 -1.46
CA ARG A 69 5.38 13.02 -1.83
C ARG A 69 6.17 14.25 -1.42
N LYS A 70 5.52 15.39 -1.32
CA LYS A 70 6.18 16.62 -0.85
C LYS A 70 6.41 16.60 0.65
N ARG A 71 5.61 15.85 1.38
CA ARG A 71 5.69 15.78 2.83
C ARG A 71 6.70 14.76 3.34
N SER A 72 6.92 13.69 2.60
CA SER A 72 7.76 12.60 3.07
C SER A 72 8.45 11.89 1.92
N LEU A 73 9.72 11.55 2.14
CA LEU A 73 10.50 10.77 1.17
C LEU A 73 9.91 9.37 0.96
N VAL A 74 9.20 8.84 1.95
CA VAL A 74 8.56 7.54 1.84
C VAL A 74 7.57 7.54 0.67
N TYR A 75 6.75 8.57 0.58
CA TYR A 75 5.76 8.67 -0.49
C TYR A 75 6.42 9.05 -1.82
N ASP A 76 7.47 9.85 -1.77
CA ASP A 76 8.23 10.20 -2.97
C ASP A 76 8.83 8.95 -3.62
N GLU A 77 9.37 8.05 -2.81
CA GLU A 77 9.92 6.79 -3.32
C GLU A 77 8.85 5.89 -3.91
N LEU A 78 7.66 5.86 -3.31
CA LEU A 78 6.54 5.11 -3.85
C LEU A 78 6.12 5.66 -5.22
N CYS A 79 6.10 6.97 -5.36
CA CYS A 79 5.81 7.60 -6.65
C CYS A 79 6.86 7.28 -7.70
N LYS A 80 8.13 7.25 -7.31
CA LYS A 80 9.21 6.87 -8.22
C LYS A 80 9.08 5.43 -8.70
N LYS A 81 8.68 4.53 -7.79
CA LYS A 81 8.44 3.13 -8.17
C LYS A 81 7.28 3.02 -9.13
N ASP A 82 6.23 3.81 -8.93
CA ASP A 82 5.09 3.84 -9.86
C ASP A 82 5.55 4.25 -11.26
N ALA A 83 6.34 5.30 -11.33
CA ALA A 83 6.84 5.80 -12.62
C ALA A 83 7.70 4.74 -13.31
N ASN A 84 8.56 4.05 -12.57
CA ASN A 84 9.39 2.98 -13.13
C ASN A 84 8.55 1.84 -13.66
N ARG A 85 7.48 1.45 -12.95
CA ARG A 85 6.59 0.39 -13.41
C ARG A 85 5.85 0.79 -14.68
N GLU A 86 5.37 2.03 -14.74
CA GLU A 86 4.70 2.53 -15.93
C GLU A 86 5.62 2.53 -17.14
N MET A 87 6.88 2.93 -16.95
CA MET A 87 7.86 2.89 -18.01
C MET A 87 8.17 1.48 -18.46
N SER A 88 8.22 0.54 -17.52
CA SER A 88 8.47 -0.87 -17.84
C SER A 88 7.31 -1.50 -18.58
N ASP A 89 6.10 -1.09 -18.24
CA ASP A 89 4.89 -1.62 -18.86
C ASP A 89 4.48 -0.87 -20.12
N GLY A 90 5.22 0.18 -20.46
CA GLY A 90 4.89 1.07 -21.57
C GLY A 90 5.24 0.54 -22.94
N TYR A 91 5.57 -0.70 -23.00
CA TYR A 91 5.84 -1.34 -24.30
C TYR A 91 4.89 -2.42 -24.57
#